data_83454e27c613a4bad9b3b78b6908183d
#
_entry.id   83454e27c613a4bad9b3b78b6908183d
#
_cell.length_a   1.000
_cell.length_b   1.000
_cell.length_c   1.000
_cell.angle_alpha   90.00
_cell.angle_beta   90.00
_cell.angle_gamma   90.00
#
_symmetry.space_group_name_H-M   'P 1'
#
loop_
_entity.id
_entity.type
_entity.pdbx_description
1 polymer ?
#
loop_
_entity_poly.entity_id
_entity_poly.type
_entity_poly.pdbx_seq_one_letter_code
_entity_poly.pdbx_strand_id
1 'polypeptide(L)'
;YYPECDANYSGETDQSGRTHQVHQGYRNFERLYKVYKGPLEIPYERFAVSPVLYEYPDSPYKVVVTESNTYDYPALYMESNGYNSMRGKWANYPKETIDSDPSNPYYWYSNHLVVTRENYIAKTDGNRSFPWRVIIVSEDDKSLLNNELVYKLADPCRLTDTSWIQPGKSAWEWWHKAVLEGVDFPSGNKQLSLQLYKYYVDWASKNHIEYMTLDAGWSKDYIKELCSYAKEKNVKIIVWTWASCARENPSDWIAKMHSYGVSGAKIDFFERNDQIAMRWGKEFAERLAEKQMVAIFHGCPVPTGLHRTYPNI
;
A
#
# COMPACT_ATOMS: atom_id res chain seq x y z
N TYR A 1 -0.23 -10.02 -18.93
CA TYR A 1 -0.55 -8.75 -18.27
C TYR A 1 0.05 -8.74 -16.88
N TYR A 2 0.90 -7.77 -16.55
CA TYR A 2 1.48 -7.65 -15.22
C TYR A 2 2.05 -6.25 -14.96
N PRO A 3 2.08 -5.79 -13.72
CA PRO A 3 2.79 -4.57 -13.33
C PRO A 3 4.31 -4.83 -13.40
N GLU A 4 5.02 -4.01 -14.15
CA GLU A 4 6.45 -4.17 -14.38
C GLU A 4 7.30 -3.32 -13.42
N CYS A 5 8.34 -3.91 -12.86
CA CYS A 5 9.36 -3.23 -12.08
C CYS A 5 10.73 -3.37 -12.72
N ASP A 6 11.55 -2.33 -12.64
CA ASP A 6 12.96 -2.40 -12.98
C ASP A 6 13.76 -3.03 -11.84
N ALA A 7 14.55 -4.05 -12.13
CA ALA A 7 15.44 -4.68 -11.16
C ALA A 7 16.63 -3.79 -10.79
N ASN A 8 17.04 -2.94 -11.71
CA ASN A 8 18.15 -2.02 -11.55
C ASN A 8 17.66 -0.58 -11.55
N TYR A 9 17.37 -0.06 -10.39
CA TYR A 9 17.32 1.37 -10.21
C TYR A 9 18.75 1.87 -9.93
N SER A 10 19.39 2.46 -10.93
CA SER A 10 20.66 3.16 -10.76
C SER A 10 20.42 4.36 -9.85
N GLY A 11 21.02 4.34 -8.69
CA GLY A 11 21.08 5.29 -7.63
C GLY A 11 20.26 6.58 -7.71
N GLU A 12 19.41 6.82 -6.73
CA GLU A 12 18.91 8.17 -6.49
C GLU A 12 20.04 9.00 -5.88
N THR A 13 20.32 10.12 -6.49
CA THR A 13 21.18 11.14 -5.89
C THR A 13 20.32 11.90 -4.90
N ASP A 14 20.67 11.85 -3.62
CA ASP A 14 20.03 12.66 -2.60
C ASP A 14 20.34 14.15 -2.83
N GLN A 15 19.68 15.03 -2.11
CA GLN A 15 19.92 16.48 -2.24
C GLN A 15 21.31 16.92 -1.78
N SER A 16 22.08 16.05 -1.13
CA SER A 16 23.48 16.31 -0.77
C SER A 16 24.45 15.93 -1.91
N GLY A 17 23.95 15.44 -3.04
CA GLY A 17 24.74 14.99 -4.18
C GLY A 17 25.36 13.60 -3.98
N ARG A 18 24.96 12.84 -2.96
CA ARG A 18 25.41 11.46 -2.77
C ARG A 18 24.52 10.53 -3.56
N THR A 19 25.14 9.78 -4.46
CA THR A 19 24.45 8.71 -5.18
C THR A 19 24.43 7.47 -4.31
N HIS A 20 23.26 7.13 -3.80
CA HIS A 20 23.04 5.88 -3.11
C HIS A 20 22.67 4.83 -4.16
N GLN A 21 23.42 3.74 -4.23
CA GLN A 21 23.00 2.56 -4.98
C GLN A 21 21.82 1.93 -4.24
N VAL A 22 20.63 2.36 -4.58
CA VAL A 22 19.42 1.86 -3.96
C VAL A 22 18.96 0.65 -4.75
N HIS A 23 19.07 -0.54 -4.18
CA HIS A 23 18.48 -1.76 -4.72
C HIS A 23 16.94 -1.72 -4.59
N GLN A 24 16.31 -0.81 -5.30
CA GLN A 24 14.86 -0.51 -5.21
C GLN A 24 14.02 -1.13 -6.32
N GLY A 25 14.51 -2.12 -7.04
CA GLY A 25 13.69 -2.83 -8.00
C GLY A 25 12.42 -3.45 -7.41
N TYR A 26 12.40 -3.74 -6.12
CA TYR A 26 11.30 -4.39 -5.40
C TYR A 26 10.31 -3.37 -4.82
N ARG A 27 9.65 -2.62 -5.71
CA ARG A 27 8.67 -1.59 -5.35
C ARG A 27 7.26 -2.16 -5.18
N ASN A 28 6.31 -1.28 -4.88
CA ASN A 28 4.89 -1.59 -4.77
C ASN A 28 4.28 -2.13 -6.08
N PHE A 29 3.02 -2.60 -6.03
CA PHE A 29 2.32 -3.14 -7.19
C PHE A 29 1.68 -2.07 -8.09
N GLU A 30 1.68 -0.82 -7.71
CA GLU A 30 1.09 0.29 -8.46
C GLU A 30 2.00 0.71 -9.62
N ARG A 31 2.01 -0.12 -10.65
CA ARG A 31 2.85 0.04 -11.85
C ARG A 31 2.02 -0.01 -13.13
N LEU A 32 2.58 0.50 -14.20
CA LEU A 32 1.97 0.36 -15.52
C LEU A 32 1.97 -1.11 -15.94
N TYR A 33 0.82 -1.56 -16.39
CA TYR A 33 0.69 -2.91 -16.94
C TYR A 33 1.38 -3.01 -18.30
N LYS A 34 2.14 -4.07 -18.48
CA LYS A 34 2.80 -4.42 -19.73
C LYS A 34 2.26 -5.74 -20.25
N VAL A 35 2.29 -5.88 -21.57
CA VAL A 35 1.94 -7.10 -22.29
C VAL A 35 3.14 -7.50 -23.12
N TYR A 36 3.60 -8.73 -22.94
CA TYR A 36 4.64 -9.33 -23.75
C TYR A 36 4.10 -10.59 -24.43
N LYS A 37 4.56 -10.90 -25.64
CA LYS A 37 4.17 -12.12 -26.36
C LYS A 37 4.74 -13.37 -25.72
N GLY A 38 5.83 -13.24 -24.98
CA GLY A 38 6.44 -14.33 -24.25
C GLY A 38 7.59 -13.89 -23.36
N PRO A 39 8.10 -14.80 -22.49
CA PRO A 39 9.15 -14.47 -21.53
C PRO A 39 10.46 -13.95 -22.17
N LEU A 40 10.76 -14.32 -23.41
CA LEU A 40 11.96 -13.84 -24.11
C LEU A 40 11.89 -12.38 -24.53
N GLU A 41 10.69 -11.80 -24.63
CA GLU A 41 10.53 -10.37 -24.92
C GLU A 41 10.69 -9.49 -23.68
N ILE A 42 10.69 -10.09 -22.49
CA ILE A 42 10.88 -9.37 -21.22
C ILE A 42 12.35 -8.98 -21.12
N PRO A 43 12.66 -7.67 -21.04
CA PRO A 43 14.06 -7.23 -20.93
C PRO A 43 14.76 -7.87 -19.73
N TYR A 44 16.04 -8.15 -19.88
CA TYR A 44 16.85 -8.68 -18.81
C TYR A 44 16.76 -7.80 -17.56
N GLU A 45 16.72 -8.42 -16.38
CA GLU A 45 16.58 -7.76 -15.08
C GLU A 45 15.24 -7.04 -14.85
N ARG A 46 14.26 -7.21 -15.73
CA ARG A 46 12.89 -6.80 -15.46
C ARG A 46 12.09 -7.92 -14.85
N PHE A 47 11.22 -7.56 -13.91
CA PHE A 47 10.33 -8.51 -13.27
C PHE A 47 8.95 -7.92 -13.04
N ALA A 48 7.99 -8.81 -12.99
CA ALA A 48 6.59 -8.51 -12.76
C ALA A 48 6.23 -8.64 -11.29
N VAL A 49 5.45 -7.70 -10.79
CA VAL A 49 4.79 -7.84 -9.48
C VAL A 49 3.65 -8.84 -9.60
N SER A 50 3.53 -9.77 -8.67
CA SER A 50 2.37 -10.66 -8.54
C SER A 50 1.07 -9.85 -8.31
N PRO A 51 -0.09 -10.22 -8.87
CA PRO A 51 -0.35 -11.40 -9.72
C PRO A 51 0.11 -11.23 -11.17
N VAL A 52 0.53 -12.33 -11.80
CA VAL A 52 0.96 -12.37 -13.21
C VAL A 52 0.05 -13.29 -14.00
N LEU A 53 -0.54 -12.78 -15.07
CA LEU A 53 -1.39 -13.53 -15.99
C LEU A 53 -0.61 -14.02 -17.20
N TYR A 54 -0.73 -15.32 -17.47
CA TYR A 54 -0.20 -15.98 -18.66
C TYR A 54 -1.36 -16.42 -19.55
N GLU A 55 -1.23 -16.14 -20.83
CA GLU A 55 -2.09 -16.65 -21.88
C GLU A 55 -1.24 -17.43 -22.88
N TYR A 56 -1.77 -18.49 -23.41
CA TYR A 56 -1.10 -19.35 -24.40
C TYR A 56 -1.92 -19.33 -25.69
N PRO A 57 -1.32 -18.98 -26.83
CA PRO A 57 -2.05 -18.81 -28.11
C PRO A 57 -2.84 -20.05 -28.54
N ASP A 58 -2.31 -21.23 -28.26
CA ASP A 58 -2.88 -22.52 -28.68
C ASP A 58 -3.64 -23.24 -27.55
N SER A 59 -4.03 -22.52 -26.51
CA SER A 59 -4.72 -23.10 -25.36
C SER A 59 -5.90 -22.21 -24.93
N PRO A 60 -7.06 -22.76 -24.58
CA PRO A 60 -8.13 -22.00 -23.98
C PRO A 60 -7.80 -21.58 -22.54
N TYR A 61 -6.77 -22.17 -21.93
CA TYR A 61 -6.46 -21.94 -20.54
C TYR A 61 -5.63 -20.67 -20.35
N LYS A 62 -6.02 -19.91 -19.33
CA LYS A 62 -5.28 -18.78 -18.77
C LYS A 62 -4.77 -19.18 -17.39
N VAL A 63 -3.57 -18.75 -17.06
CA VAL A 63 -2.92 -19.10 -15.78
C VAL A 63 -2.52 -17.83 -15.06
N VAL A 64 -2.98 -17.68 -13.82
CA VAL A 64 -2.51 -16.61 -12.93
C VAL A 64 -1.59 -17.21 -11.87
N VAL A 65 -0.41 -16.61 -11.73
CA VAL A 65 0.53 -16.93 -10.65
C VAL A 65 0.48 -15.80 -9.64
N THR A 66 0.18 -16.16 -8.39
CA THR A 66 0.08 -15.20 -7.28
C THR A 66 0.45 -15.88 -5.95
N GLU A 67 0.13 -15.24 -4.85
CA GLU A 67 0.38 -15.75 -3.51
C GLU A 67 -0.70 -15.32 -2.53
N SER A 68 -0.72 -15.95 -1.37
CA SER A 68 -1.60 -15.60 -0.27
C SER A 68 -0.88 -15.71 1.08
N ASN A 69 -1.38 -14.98 2.06
CA ASN A 69 -0.88 -15.02 3.44
C ASN A 69 0.57 -14.53 3.61
N THR A 70 0.95 -13.49 2.88
CA THR A 70 2.33 -12.97 2.84
C THR A 70 2.51 -11.83 3.85
N TYR A 71 2.43 -12.11 5.15
CA TYR A 71 2.44 -11.07 6.20
C TYR A 71 3.79 -10.84 6.87
N ASP A 72 4.66 -11.82 6.80
CA ASP A 72 6.00 -11.79 7.40
C ASP A 72 6.97 -12.59 6.52
N TYR A 73 6.90 -12.33 5.24
CA TYR A 73 7.72 -12.93 4.22
C TYR A 73 7.76 -12.02 3.00
N PRO A 74 8.83 -11.95 2.22
CA PRO A 74 8.88 -11.05 1.07
C PRO A 74 7.86 -11.45 0.00
N ALA A 75 7.32 -10.46 -0.70
CA ALA A 75 6.34 -10.65 -1.76
C ALA A 75 6.96 -11.29 -3.00
N LEU A 76 6.14 -12.07 -3.73
CA LEU A 76 6.53 -12.75 -4.97
C LEU A 76 6.57 -11.79 -6.15
N TYR A 77 7.67 -11.85 -6.88
CA TYR A 77 7.82 -11.34 -8.24
C TYR A 77 8.09 -12.48 -9.21
N MET A 78 7.83 -12.25 -10.49
CA MET A 78 8.16 -13.17 -11.55
C MET A 78 9.16 -12.52 -12.50
N GLU A 79 10.28 -13.17 -12.80
CA GLU A 79 11.26 -12.68 -13.77
C GLU A 79 11.51 -13.70 -14.89
N SER A 80 11.90 -13.22 -16.06
CA SER A 80 12.35 -14.11 -17.14
C SER A 80 13.67 -14.77 -16.75
N ASN A 81 13.76 -16.07 -16.98
CA ASN A 81 15.02 -16.80 -16.78
C ASN A 81 15.92 -16.82 -18.03
N GLY A 82 15.52 -16.13 -19.09
CA GLY A 82 16.23 -16.10 -20.38
C GLY A 82 16.00 -17.32 -21.28
N TYR A 83 15.21 -18.33 -20.83
CA TYR A 83 14.97 -19.59 -21.57
C TYR A 83 13.48 -19.80 -21.88
N ASN A 84 12.77 -18.75 -22.24
CA ASN A 84 11.34 -18.80 -22.54
C ASN A 84 10.47 -19.30 -21.36
N SER A 85 10.89 -19.04 -20.15
CA SER A 85 10.13 -19.33 -18.95
C SER A 85 10.32 -18.25 -17.90
N MET A 86 9.46 -18.28 -16.88
CA MET A 86 9.52 -17.36 -15.76
C MET A 86 9.89 -18.11 -14.49
N ARG A 87 10.57 -17.44 -13.59
CA ARG A 87 10.89 -17.94 -12.24
C ARG A 87 10.46 -16.96 -11.17
N GLY A 88 10.19 -17.47 -9.98
CA GLY A 88 9.91 -16.63 -8.82
C GLY A 88 11.16 -15.90 -8.34
N LYS A 89 10.95 -14.66 -7.90
CA LYS A 89 11.98 -13.80 -7.33
C LYS A 89 11.45 -13.07 -6.11
N TRP A 90 12.29 -12.83 -5.14
CA TRP A 90 11.94 -12.15 -3.89
C TRP A 90 13.02 -11.13 -3.53
N ALA A 91 12.61 -10.05 -2.88
CA ALA A 91 13.54 -9.11 -2.30
C ALA A 91 14.34 -9.77 -1.17
N ASN A 92 15.64 -9.69 -1.22
CA ASN A 92 16.50 -10.11 -0.12
C ASN A 92 16.24 -9.25 1.13
N TYR A 93 16.50 -9.83 2.30
CA TYR A 93 16.35 -9.16 3.58
C TYR A 93 17.19 -7.88 3.63
N PRO A 94 16.65 -6.75 4.11
CA PRO A 94 17.41 -5.51 4.20
C PRO A 94 18.54 -5.64 5.23
N LYS A 95 19.75 -5.22 4.86
CA LYS A 95 20.92 -5.15 5.74
C LYS A 95 21.13 -3.75 6.26
N GLU A 96 21.17 -2.79 5.34
CA GLU A 96 21.35 -1.37 5.63
C GLU A 96 20.25 -0.58 4.98
N THR A 97 19.70 0.38 5.70
CA THR A 97 18.74 1.37 5.19
C THR A 97 19.36 2.76 5.30
N ILE A 98 18.90 3.69 4.48
CA ILE A 98 19.30 5.08 4.63
C ILE A 98 18.79 5.55 5.99
N ASP A 99 19.72 6.00 6.83
CA ASP A 99 19.36 6.63 8.09
C ASP A 99 18.65 7.94 7.82
N SER A 100 17.59 8.17 8.55
CA SER A 100 16.87 9.44 8.49
C SER A 100 17.75 10.55 9.08
N ASP A 101 18.04 11.54 8.27
CA ASP A 101 18.53 12.82 8.74
C ASP A 101 17.33 13.76 8.93
N PRO A 102 16.92 14.08 10.16
CA PRO A 102 15.79 14.97 10.41
C PRO A 102 15.95 16.38 9.82
N SER A 103 17.18 16.78 9.49
CA SER A 103 17.45 18.06 8.83
C SER A 103 17.18 18.00 7.31
N ASN A 104 17.11 16.81 6.72
CA ASN A 104 16.73 16.62 5.34
C ASN A 104 15.20 16.75 5.18
N PRO A 105 14.68 17.70 4.39
CA PRO A 105 13.24 17.86 4.21
C PRO A 105 12.54 16.64 3.58
N TYR A 106 13.31 15.69 3.05
CA TYR A 106 12.81 14.43 2.49
C TYR A 106 13.20 13.21 3.33
N TYR A 107 13.66 13.40 4.57
CA TYR A 107 14.08 12.28 5.44
C TYR A 107 12.97 11.25 5.63
N TRP A 108 11.73 11.66 5.67
CA TRP A 108 10.54 10.82 5.76
C TRP A 108 10.38 9.88 4.57
N TYR A 109 10.85 10.26 3.38
CA TYR A 109 10.83 9.40 2.18
C TYR A 109 12.06 8.49 2.13
N SER A 110 13.24 9.03 2.41
CA SER A 110 14.50 8.29 2.33
C SER A 110 14.72 7.31 3.49
N ASN A 111 14.05 7.53 4.62
CA ASN A 111 14.24 6.83 5.88
C ASN A 111 14.02 5.29 5.83
N HIS A 112 13.53 4.75 4.75
CA HIS A 112 13.29 3.32 4.63
C HIS A 112 13.83 2.70 3.35
N LEU A 113 14.58 3.47 2.58
CA LEU A 113 15.23 2.96 1.38
C LEU A 113 16.34 1.98 1.77
N VAL A 114 16.38 0.84 1.09
CA VAL A 114 17.39 -0.19 1.35
C VAL A 114 18.64 0.08 0.54
N VAL A 115 19.75 0.30 1.20
CA VAL A 115 21.06 0.55 0.56
C VAL A 115 21.73 -0.77 0.21
N THR A 116 21.75 -1.70 1.15
CA THR A 116 22.34 -3.04 0.97
C THR A 116 21.38 -4.12 1.49
N ARG A 117 21.52 -5.32 0.92
CA ARG A 117 20.69 -6.46 1.28
C ARG A 117 21.55 -7.66 1.68
N GLU A 118 21.00 -8.52 2.51
CA GLU A 118 21.59 -9.79 2.88
C GLU A 118 21.52 -10.80 1.71
N ASN A 119 22.20 -11.93 1.85
CA ASN A 119 22.19 -13.02 0.87
C ASN A 119 21.02 -14.02 1.08
N TYR A 120 20.07 -13.69 1.94
CA TYR A 120 18.86 -14.46 2.21
C TYR A 120 17.64 -13.55 2.14
N ILE A 121 16.45 -14.14 1.91
CA ILE A 121 15.20 -13.40 1.68
C ILE A 121 14.41 -13.13 2.97
N ALA A 122 14.56 -13.96 3.99
CA ALA A 122 13.80 -13.83 5.24
C ALA A 122 14.56 -14.40 6.43
N LYS A 123 14.28 -13.86 7.62
CA LYS A 123 14.62 -14.43 8.93
C LYS A 123 13.33 -14.97 9.54
N THR A 124 13.29 -16.26 9.84
CA THR A 124 12.09 -16.91 10.36
C THR A 124 12.46 -17.89 11.47
N ASP A 125 11.54 -18.10 12.40
CA ASP A 125 11.60 -19.23 13.30
C ASP A 125 11.38 -20.54 12.52
N GLY A 126 12.02 -21.62 12.95
CA GLY A 126 11.95 -22.91 12.25
C GLY A 126 10.55 -23.52 12.20
N ASN A 127 9.66 -23.13 13.13
CA ASN A 127 8.30 -23.64 13.24
C ASN A 127 7.29 -22.53 12.89
N ARG A 128 6.92 -22.42 11.63
CA ARG A 128 5.93 -21.47 11.12
C ARG A 128 5.23 -21.95 9.86
N SER A 129 4.08 -21.38 9.54
CA SER A 129 3.46 -21.47 8.23
C SER A 129 4.12 -20.49 7.26
N PHE A 130 4.34 -20.92 6.03
CA PHE A 130 4.84 -20.08 4.94
C PHE A 130 3.69 -19.57 4.06
N PRO A 131 3.89 -18.47 3.30
CA PRO A 131 2.91 -18.01 2.34
C PRO A 131 2.56 -19.08 1.30
N TRP A 132 1.30 -19.09 0.89
CA TRP A 132 0.86 -19.94 -0.22
C TRP A 132 1.37 -19.40 -1.55
N ARG A 133 1.84 -20.30 -2.42
CA ARG A 133 2.03 -20.00 -3.83
C ARG A 133 0.81 -20.52 -4.57
N VAL A 134 0.11 -19.60 -5.26
CA VAL A 134 -1.21 -19.85 -5.83
C VAL A 134 -1.11 -19.85 -7.34
N ILE A 135 -1.57 -20.93 -7.97
CA ILE A 135 -1.71 -21.03 -9.41
C ILE A 135 -3.21 -21.20 -9.70
N ILE A 136 -3.78 -20.25 -10.42
CA ILE A 136 -5.18 -20.27 -10.82
C ILE A 136 -5.22 -20.58 -12.31
N VAL A 137 -5.95 -21.61 -12.69
CA VAL A 137 -6.15 -22.01 -14.09
C VAL A 137 -7.62 -21.82 -14.43
N SER A 138 -7.90 -21.15 -15.53
CA SER A 138 -9.28 -20.90 -15.99
C SER A 138 -9.36 -20.91 -17.51
N GLU A 139 -10.52 -21.29 -18.02
CA GLU A 139 -10.86 -21.19 -19.44
C GLU A 139 -11.51 -19.85 -19.80
N ASP A 140 -11.91 -19.06 -18.80
CA ASP A 140 -12.60 -17.78 -19.03
C ASP A 140 -12.17 -16.66 -18.05
N ASP A 141 -12.30 -15.41 -18.50
CA ASP A 141 -11.90 -14.24 -17.72
C ASP A 141 -12.80 -13.97 -16.51
N LYS A 142 -14.08 -14.33 -16.59
CA LYS A 142 -15.03 -14.09 -15.50
C LYS A 142 -14.66 -14.92 -14.27
N SER A 143 -14.24 -16.17 -14.48
CA SER A 143 -13.78 -17.05 -13.41
C SER A 143 -12.50 -16.55 -12.77
N LEU A 144 -11.63 -15.86 -13.50
CA LEU A 144 -10.46 -15.20 -12.92
C LEU A 144 -10.85 -14.00 -12.04
N LEU A 145 -11.76 -13.15 -12.52
CA LEU A 145 -12.23 -11.97 -11.77
C LEU A 145 -12.97 -12.36 -10.48
N ASN A 146 -13.73 -13.44 -10.51
CA ASN A 146 -14.49 -13.93 -9.36
C ASN A 146 -13.72 -14.94 -8.50
N ASN A 147 -12.42 -15.11 -8.72
CA ASN A 147 -11.62 -16.08 -8.00
C ASN A 147 -11.26 -15.58 -6.61
N GLU A 148 -11.65 -16.30 -5.59
CA GLU A 148 -11.43 -15.96 -4.19
C GLU A 148 -10.30 -16.79 -3.52
N LEU A 149 -9.47 -17.51 -4.27
CA LEU A 149 -8.45 -18.39 -3.68
C LEU A 149 -7.48 -17.64 -2.78
N VAL A 150 -7.01 -16.48 -3.20
CA VAL A 150 -6.11 -15.64 -2.37
C VAL A 150 -6.76 -15.31 -1.03
N TYR A 151 -8.03 -14.92 -1.07
CA TYR A 151 -8.80 -14.62 0.14
C TYR A 151 -9.05 -15.86 1.00
N LYS A 152 -9.47 -16.98 0.39
CA LYS A 152 -9.79 -18.23 1.09
C LYS A 152 -8.58 -18.88 1.75
N LEU A 153 -7.39 -18.72 1.19
CA LEU A 153 -6.13 -19.25 1.72
C LEU A 153 -5.48 -18.36 2.78
N ALA A 154 -5.90 -17.09 2.90
CA ALA A 154 -5.42 -16.20 3.94
C ALA A 154 -5.92 -16.63 5.34
N ASP A 155 -5.22 -16.19 6.38
CA ASP A 155 -5.63 -16.43 7.77
C ASP A 155 -7.06 -15.92 8.01
N PRO A 156 -7.83 -16.58 8.87
CA PRO A 156 -9.16 -16.10 9.26
C PRO A 156 -9.07 -14.76 9.98
N CYS A 157 -10.22 -14.08 10.08
CA CYS A 157 -10.34 -12.83 10.81
C CYS A 157 -9.82 -12.97 12.25
N ARG A 158 -8.97 -12.06 12.67
CA ARG A 158 -8.40 -12.00 14.02
C ARG A 158 -9.10 -11.00 14.94
N LEU A 159 -10.03 -10.19 14.39
CA LEU A 159 -10.80 -9.25 15.19
C LEU A 159 -11.97 -9.98 15.85
N THR A 160 -12.13 -9.77 17.15
CA THR A 160 -13.23 -10.34 17.95
C THR A 160 -14.54 -9.59 17.71
N ASP A 161 -14.46 -8.32 17.36
CA ASP A 161 -15.59 -7.47 17.03
C ASP A 161 -15.31 -6.72 15.74
N THR A 162 -16.17 -6.86 14.75
CA THR A 162 -16.11 -6.18 13.45
C THR A 162 -17.31 -5.25 13.23
N SER A 163 -18.21 -5.12 14.20
CA SER A 163 -19.47 -4.36 14.09
C SER A 163 -19.23 -2.84 13.88
N TRP A 164 -18.08 -2.34 14.31
CA TRP A 164 -17.67 -0.95 14.13
C TRP A 164 -17.18 -0.61 12.72
N ILE A 165 -16.82 -1.63 11.93
CA ILE A 165 -16.33 -1.47 10.55
C ILE A 165 -17.53 -1.15 9.68
N GLN A 166 -17.52 0.03 9.09
CA GLN A 166 -18.55 0.49 8.18
C GLN A 166 -17.96 0.65 6.79
N PRO A 167 -18.29 -0.23 5.84
CA PRO A 167 -17.96 -0.01 4.44
C PRO A 167 -18.60 1.27 3.92
N GLY A 168 -17.90 1.99 3.05
CA GLY A 168 -18.43 3.23 2.52
C GLY A 168 -17.55 3.85 1.46
N LYS A 169 -18.01 4.97 0.93
CA LYS A 169 -17.29 5.80 -0.03
C LYS A 169 -16.51 6.87 0.73
N SER A 170 -15.40 7.32 0.14
CA SER A 170 -14.65 8.46 0.67
C SER A 170 -14.54 9.57 -0.36
N ALA A 171 -14.85 10.79 0.06
CA ALA A 171 -14.43 11.97 -0.67
C ALA A 171 -12.90 12.12 -0.51
N TRP A 172 -12.22 12.61 -1.54
CA TRP A 172 -10.77 12.73 -1.56
C TRP A 172 -10.33 13.91 -2.43
N GLU A 173 -9.70 14.92 -1.82
CA GLU A 173 -9.37 16.18 -2.48
C GLU A 173 -8.17 16.09 -3.42
N TRP A 174 -7.28 15.14 -3.22
CA TRP A 174 -6.04 15.02 -3.98
C TRP A 174 -6.27 14.83 -5.48
N TRP A 175 -7.32 14.10 -5.84
CA TRP A 175 -7.61 13.74 -7.23
C TRP A 175 -7.68 14.94 -8.19
N HIS A 176 -8.23 16.05 -7.75
CA HIS A 176 -8.35 17.30 -8.52
C HIS A 176 -7.58 18.46 -7.89
N LYS A 177 -6.51 18.14 -7.11
CA LYS A 177 -5.62 19.10 -6.48
C LYS A 177 -6.32 20.06 -5.52
N ALA A 178 -7.40 19.63 -4.90
CA ALA A 178 -8.23 20.43 -3.99
C ALA A 178 -8.75 21.77 -4.59
N VAL A 179 -8.86 21.86 -5.90
CA VAL A 179 -9.39 23.05 -6.58
C VAL A 179 -10.92 22.98 -6.57
N LEU A 180 -11.56 24.05 -6.09
CA LEU A 180 -13.02 24.21 -6.05
C LEU A 180 -13.41 25.40 -6.92
N GLU A 181 -14.48 25.22 -7.71
CA GLU A 181 -15.08 26.29 -8.49
C GLU A 181 -16.28 26.89 -7.75
N GLY A 182 -16.53 28.20 -7.91
CA GLY A 182 -17.71 28.87 -7.38
C GLY A 182 -17.69 29.07 -5.86
N VAL A 183 -16.54 28.97 -5.20
CA VAL A 183 -16.36 29.27 -3.77
C VAL A 183 -15.73 30.65 -3.59
N ASP A 184 -15.98 31.30 -2.46
CA ASP A 184 -15.50 32.63 -2.10
C ASP A 184 -14.27 32.60 -1.20
N PHE A 185 -13.61 31.45 -1.09
CA PHE A 185 -12.40 31.25 -0.30
C PHE A 185 -11.30 30.55 -1.13
N PRO A 186 -10.01 30.71 -0.73
CA PRO A 186 -8.90 30.07 -1.43
C PRO A 186 -9.01 28.55 -1.42
N SER A 187 -8.83 27.92 -2.59
CA SER A 187 -8.81 26.46 -2.76
C SER A 187 -7.59 26.02 -3.57
N GLY A 188 -7.25 24.72 -3.47
CA GLY A 188 -6.10 24.11 -4.12
C GLY A 188 -5.13 23.49 -3.12
N ASN A 189 -4.22 22.63 -3.60
CA ASN A 189 -3.29 21.86 -2.76
C ASN A 189 -2.27 22.70 -1.96
N LYS A 190 -2.13 24.00 -2.28
CA LYS A 190 -1.32 24.97 -1.53
C LYS A 190 -2.16 25.85 -0.59
N GLN A 191 -3.46 25.62 -0.55
CA GLN A 191 -4.44 26.41 0.19
C GLN A 191 -5.32 25.55 1.11
N LEU A 192 -4.73 24.43 1.58
CA LEU A 192 -5.43 23.53 2.48
C LEU A 192 -5.74 24.22 3.79
N SER A 193 -7.02 24.22 4.16
CA SER A 193 -7.52 24.96 5.32
C SER A 193 -8.71 24.24 5.95
N LEU A 194 -9.02 24.60 7.19
CA LEU A 194 -10.22 24.10 7.86
C LEU A 194 -11.50 24.42 7.08
N GLN A 195 -11.59 25.61 6.48
CA GLN A 195 -12.74 26.02 5.68
C GLN A 195 -12.92 25.15 4.45
N LEU A 196 -11.84 24.87 3.73
CA LEU A 196 -11.83 23.99 2.58
C LEU A 196 -12.30 22.58 2.97
N TYR A 197 -11.77 22.01 4.06
CA TYR A 197 -12.17 20.67 4.48
C TYR A 197 -13.61 20.63 5.04
N LYS A 198 -14.10 21.66 5.70
CA LYS A 198 -15.53 21.77 6.06
C LYS A 198 -16.43 21.72 4.83
N TYR A 199 -16.04 22.39 3.74
CA TYR A 199 -16.76 22.31 2.47
C TYR A 199 -16.84 20.86 1.95
N TYR A 200 -15.73 20.12 1.96
CA TYR A 200 -15.72 18.70 1.54
C TYR A 200 -16.58 17.83 2.46
N VAL A 201 -16.55 18.07 3.75
CA VAL A 201 -17.41 17.37 4.72
C VAL A 201 -18.89 17.65 4.45
N ASP A 202 -19.28 18.90 4.20
CA ASP A 202 -20.65 19.24 3.86
C ASP A 202 -21.08 18.60 2.55
N TRP A 203 -20.22 18.62 1.55
CA TRP A 203 -20.46 17.95 0.26
C TRP A 203 -20.60 16.44 0.43
N ALA A 204 -19.72 15.79 1.20
CA ALA A 204 -19.79 14.37 1.50
C ALA A 204 -21.11 14.02 2.21
N SER A 205 -21.47 14.76 3.25
CA SER A 205 -22.72 14.58 3.99
C SER A 205 -23.96 14.71 3.09
N LYS A 206 -24.00 15.75 2.25
CA LYS A 206 -25.09 15.99 1.30
C LYS A 206 -25.25 14.86 0.27
N ASN A 207 -24.15 14.21 -0.11
CA ASN A 207 -24.11 13.16 -1.12
C ASN A 207 -24.08 11.73 -0.51
N HIS A 208 -24.34 11.59 0.79
CA HIS A 208 -24.34 10.31 1.50
C HIS A 208 -23.03 9.55 1.31
N ILE A 209 -21.90 10.26 1.46
CA ILE A 209 -20.54 9.72 1.45
C ILE A 209 -20.06 9.64 2.90
N GLU A 210 -19.66 8.44 3.34
CA GLU A 210 -19.41 8.13 4.73
C GLU A 210 -18.09 8.70 5.25
N TYR A 211 -17.11 8.91 4.34
CA TYR A 211 -15.76 9.30 4.73
C TYR A 211 -15.26 10.51 3.95
N MET A 212 -14.37 11.26 4.57
CA MET A 212 -13.50 12.24 3.92
C MET A 212 -12.05 11.88 4.22
N THR A 213 -11.28 11.60 3.18
CA THR A 213 -9.84 11.35 3.27
C THR A 213 -9.08 12.65 3.02
N LEU A 214 -8.32 13.10 4.02
CA LEU A 214 -7.40 14.21 3.93
C LEU A 214 -6.05 13.66 3.47
N ASP A 215 -5.59 14.08 2.29
CA ASP A 215 -4.30 13.66 1.74
C ASP A 215 -3.13 14.51 2.27
N ALA A 216 -1.95 14.39 1.68
CA ALA A 216 -0.74 15.08 2.10
C ALA A 216 -0.95 16.60 2.23
N GLY A 217 -0.47 17.18 3.34
CA GLY A 217 -0.54 18.62 3.62
C GLY A 217 -1.61 19.05 4.63
N TRP A 218 -2.42 18.11 5.13
CA TRP A 218 -3.33 18.43 6.24
C TRP A 218 -2.56 18.84 7.51
N SER A 219 -3.17 19.68 8.37
CA SER A 219 -2.53 20.20 9.58
C SER A 219 -3.15 19.69 10.87
N LYS A 220 -2.27 19.48 11.87
CA LYS A 220 -2.67 19.16 13.25
C LYS A 220 -3.46 20.30 13.92
N ASP A 221 -3.32 21.52 13.43
CA ASP A 221 -3.89 22.71 14.05
C ASP A 221 -5.42 22.73 14.00
N TYR A 222 -6.01 22.15 12.96
CA TYR A 222 -7.46 22.11 12.77
C TYR A 222 -8.07 20.71 12.80
N ILE A 223 -7.29 19.62 12.84
CA ILE A 223 -7.84 18.27 12.67
C ILE A 223 -8.88 17.90 13.72
N LYS A 224 -8.65 18.31 14.99
CA LYS A 224 -9.60 18.03 16.08
C LYS A 224 -10.93 18.74 15.86
N GLU A 225 -10.89 20.02 15.45
CA GLU A 225 -12.10 20.78 15.14
C GLU A 225 -12.82 20.18 13.93
N LEU A 226 -12.07 19.82 12.89
CA LEU A 226 -12.64 19.19 11.71
C LEU A 226 -13.32 17.85 12.02
N CYS A 227 -12.70 16.98 12.85
CA CYS A 227 -13.29 15.73 13.27
C CYS A 227 -14.60 15.92 14.05
N SER A 228 -14.65 16.94 14.93
CA SER A 228 -15.87 17.29 15.68
C SER A 228 -16.98 17.75 14.72
N TYR A 229 -16.65 18.63 13.78
CA TYR A 229 -17.57 19.10 12.75
C TYR A 229 -18.08 17.97 11.85
N ALA A 230 -17.20 17.10 11.40
CA ALA A 230 -17.53 15.96 10.53
C ALA A 230 -18.46 14.96 11.25
N LYS A 231 -18.25 14.73 12.54
CA LYS A 231 -19.11 13.89 13.37
C LYS A 231 -20.56 14.39 13.41
N GLU A 232 -20.78 15.71 13.53
CA GLU A 232 -22.11 16.32 13.50
C GLU A 232 -22.81 16.14 12.15
N LYS A 233 -22.03 15.94 11.08
CA LYS A 233 -22.49 15.72 9.71
C LYS A 233 -22.57 14.23 9.32
N ASN A 234 -22.30 13.30 10.25
CA ASN A 234 -22.18 11.86 10.00
C ASN A 234 -21.12 11.49 8.96
N VAL A 235 -20.02 12.25 8.88
CA VAL A 235 -18.86 11.96 8.04
C VAL A 235 -17.68 11.61 8.92
N LYS A 236 -16.96 10.55 8.58
CA LYS A 236 -15.77 10.08 9.28
C LYS A 236 -14.51 10.60 8.58
N ILE A 237 -13.52 11.01 9.36
CA ILE A 237 -12.25 11.55 8.83
C ILE A 237 -11.19 10.47 8.77
N ILE A 238 -10.55 10.32 7.60
CA ILE A 238 -9.35 9.52 7.37
C ILE A 238 -8.21 10.49 7.08
N VAL A 239 -7.03 10.27 7.66
CA VAL A 239 -5.86 11.12 7.42
C VAL A 239 -4.74 10.33 6.75
N TRP A 240 -4.07 11.00 5.83
CA TRP A 240 -2.91 10.47 5.14
C TRP A 240 -1.65 10.57 6.01
N THR A 241 -0.76 9.57 5.88
CA THR A 241 0.59 9.60 6.42
C THR A 241 1.54 8.74 5.60
N TRP A 242 2.82 8.99 5.74
CA TRP A 242 3.88 8.14 5.22
C TRP A 242 4.02 6.87 6.06
N ALA A 243 4.26 5.73 5.43
CA ALA A 243 4.59 4.49 6.15
C ALA A 243 5.86 4.68 7.00
N SER A 244 6.84 5.42 6.52
CA SER A 244 8.07 5.74 7.27
C SER A 244 7.82 6.55 8.54
N CYS A 245 6.93 7.53 8.52
CA CYS A 245 6.62 8.35 9.69
C CYS A 245 5.85 7.61 10.77
N ALA A 246 4.92 6.74 10.35
CA ALA A 246 4.07 6.01 11.29
C ALA A 246 4.77 4.77 11.89
N ARG A 247 5.74 4.17 11.21
CA ARG A 247 6.37 2.91 11.61
C ARG A 247 7.30 3.00 12.83
N GLU A 248 7.88 4.15 13.11
CA GLU A 248 8.83 4.32 14.23
C GLU A 248 8.15 4.08 15.57
N ASN A 249 6.95 4.62 15.73
CA ASN A 249 6.07 4.31 16.84
C ASN A 249 4.60 4.34 16.37
N PRO A 250 4.14 3.30 15.68
CA PRO A 250 2.80 3.27 15.11
C PRO A 250 1.72 3.40 16.17
N SER A 251 1.92 2.83 17.36
CA SER A 251 0.94 2.88 18.44
C SER A 251 0.72 4.30 18.96
N ASP A 252 1.78 5.07 19.17
CA ASP A 252 1.68 6.45 19.65
C ASP A 252 1.07 7.37 18.60
N TRP A 253 1.48 7.23 17.34
CA TRP A 253 0.90 8.01 16.24
C TRP A 253 -0.61 7.72 16.11
N ILE A 254 -1.00 6.44 16.10
CA ILE A 254 -2.40 6.00 15.99
C ILE A 254 -3.20 6.48 17.19
N ALA A 255 -2.67 6.31 18.43
CA ALA A 255 -3.34 6.79 19.64
C ALA A 255 -3.58 8.30 19.62
N LYS A 256 -2.61 9.07 19.12
CA LYS A 256 -2.72 10.50 18.95
C LYS A 256 -3.79 10.87 17.91
N MET A 257 -3.83 10.22 16.75
CA MET A 257 -4.85 10.46 15.73
C MET A 257 -6.24 10.10 16.24
N HIS A 258 -6.38 8.97 16.90
CA HIS A 258 -7.62 8.57 17.57
C HIS A 258 -8.10 9.61 18.60
N SER A 259 -7.18 10.18 19.40
CA SER A 259 -7.52 11.22 20.38
C SER A 259 -8.07 12.52 19.76
N TYR A 260 -7.81 12.75 18.49
CA TYR A 260 -8.36 13.88 17.73
C TYR A 260 -9.72 13.57 17.09
N GLY A 261 -10.18 12.31 17.17
CA GLY A 261 -11.43 11.85 16.55
C GLY A 261 -11.27 11.34 15.13
N VAL A 262 -10.03 11.11 14.68
CA VAL A 262 -9.75 10.50 13.38
C VAL A 262 -10.22 9.05 13.37
N SER A 263 -10.91 8.64 12.31
CA SER A 263 -11.54 7.32 12.17
C SER A 263 -10.76 6.34 11.30
N GLY A 264 -9.67 6.77 10.67
CA GLY A 264 -8.85 5.91 9.82
C GLY A 264 -7.58 6.59 9.35
N ALA A 265 -6.70 5.79 8.75
CA ALA A 265 -5.45 6.27 8.19
C ALA A 265 -5.23 5.73 6.78
N LYS A 266 -4.85 6.62 5.86
CA LYS A 266 -4.27 6.28 4.57
C LYS A 266 -2.74 6.23 4.76
N ILE A 267 -2.19 5.01 4.80
CA ILE A 267 -0.76 4.75 4.96
C ILE A 267 -0.14 4.58 3.57
N ASP A 268 0.78 5.44 3.21
CA ASP A 268 1.29 5.56 1.84
C ASP A 268 2.81 5.38 1.76
N PHE A 269 3.32 5.09 0.56
CA PHE A 269 4.73 5.01 0.23
C PHE A 269 5.52 3.97 1.04
N PHE A 270 5.06 2.72 1.04
CA PHE A 270 5.85 1.61 1.56
C PHE A 270 7.10 1.39 0.71
N GLU A 271 6.99 1.54 -0.61
CA GLU A 271 8.05 1.48 -1.62
C GLU A 271 8.98 0.25 -1.53
N ARG A 272 8.57 -0.77 -0.79
CA ARG A 272 9.31 -2.01 -0.53
C ARG A 272 8.37 -3.20 -0.44
N ASN A 273 8.88 -4.38 -0.81
CA ASN A 273 8.18 -5.66 -0.70
C ASN A 273 9.03 -6.75 0.00
N ASP A 274 10.06 -6.36 0.74
CA ASP A 274 10.81 -7.29 1.58
C ASP A 274 10.04 -7.66 2.86
N GLN A 275 10.54 -8.64 3.59
CA GLN A 275 9.90 -9.14 4.81
C GLN A 275 9.53 -8.02 5.79
N ILE A 276 10.40 -7.01 5.96
CA ILE A 276 10.18 -5.93 6.93
C ILE A 276 8.99 -5.05 6.50
N ALA A 277 8.91 -4.70 5.22
CA ALA A 277 7.79 -3.90 4.70
C ALA A 277 6.44 -4.67 4.78
N MET A 278 6.47 -5.98 4.56
CA MET A 278 5.28 -6.83 4.72
C MET A 278 4.79 -6.86 6.18
N ARG A 279 5.71 -6.85 7.15
CA ARG A 279 5.35 -6.72 8.58
C ARG A 279 4.65 -5.39 8.87
N TRP A 280 5.12 -4.28 8.31
CA TRP A 280 4.49 -2.97 8.56
C TRP A 280 3.01 -2.96 8.19
N GLY A 281 2.65 -3.52 7.03
CA GLY A 281 1.25 -3.59 6.61
C GLY A 281 0.38 -4.31 7.64
N LYS A 282 0.86 -5.46 8.12
CA LYS A 282 0.16 -6.21 9.18
C LYS A 282 0.06 -5.42 10.48
N GLU A 283 1.16 -4.83 10.94
CA GLU A 283 1.21 -4.06 12.19
C GLU A 283 0.27 -2.84 12.14
N PHE A 284 0.25 -2.11 11.03
CA PHE A 284 -0.68 -0.98 10.88
C PHE A 284 -2.14 -1.44 10.93
N ALA A 285 -2.50 -2.50 10.20
CA ALA A 285 -3.86 -3.03 10.22
C ALA A 285 -4.30 -3.43 11.64
N GLU A 286 -3.44 -4.14 12.36
CA GLU A 286 -3.67 -4.60 13.72
C GLU A 286 -3.82 -3.42 14.70
N ARG A 287 -2.87 -2.49 14.71
CA ARG A 287 -2.87 -1.33 15.62
C ARG A 287 -4.03 -0.36 15.35
N LEU A 288 -4.38 -0.16 14.08
CA LEU A 288 -5.57 0.63 13.74
C LEU A 288 -6.84 -0.06 14.21
N ALA A 289 -6.97 -1.39 14.03
CA ALA A 289 -8.11 -2.15 14.52
C ALA A 289 -8.27 -2.09 16.06
N GLU A 290 -7.18 -2.11 16.84
CA GLU A 290 -7.19 -1.93 18.29
C GLU A 290 -7.86 -0.60 18.72
N LYS A 291 -7.87 0.39 17.84
CA LYS A 291 -8.50 1.71 18.04
C LYS A 291 -9.79 1.89 17.24
N GLN A 292 -10.34 0.82 16.66
CA GLN A 292 -11.52 0.87 15.81
C GLN A 292 -11.36 1.88 14.65
N MET A 293 -10.19 1.90 14.04
CA MET A 293 -9.85 2.76 12.90
C MET A 293 -9.68 1.92 11.63
N VAL A 294 -10.17 2.45 10.52
CA VAL A 294 -9.98 1.83 9.20
C VAL A 294 -8.61 2.16 8.61
N ALA A 295 -8.12 1.28 7.74
CA ALA A 295 -6.86 1.45 7.03
C ALA A 295 -7.08 1.53 5.52
N ILE A 296 -6.38 2.44 4.85
CA ILE A 296 -6.21 2.47 3.40
C ILE A 296 -4.71 2.33 3.15
N PHE A 297 -4.30 1.30 2.44
CA PHE A 297 -2.90 1.14 2.03
C PHE A 297 -2.72 1.61 0.60
N HIS A 298 -1.72 2.47 0.38
CA HIS A 298 -1.36 3.04 -0.90
C HIS A 298 0.16 2.95 -1.09
N GLY A 299 0.66 2.87 -2.32
CA GLY A 299 2.08 2.66 -2.55
C GLY A 299 2.66 1.46 -1.79
N CYS A 300 1.89 0.40 -1.63
CA CYS A 300 2.11 -0.70 -0.70
C CYS A 300 2.40 -2.03 -1.41
N PRO A 301 2.89 -3.06 -0.69
CA PRO A 301 2.84 -4.44 -1.15
C PRO A 301 1.43 -4.92 -1.48
N VAL A 302 1.30 -5.89 -2.40
CA VAL A 302 0.01 -6.53 -2.68
C VAL A 302 -0.55 -7.14 -1.39
N PRO A 303 -1.80 -6.84 -1.01
CA PRO A 303 -2.35 -7.25 0.28
C PRO A 303 -2.86 -8.71 0.28
N THR A 304 -2.18 -9.64 -0.25
CA THR A 304 -2.36 -11.09 -0.39
C THR A 304 -3.36 -11.77 0.58
N GLY A 305 -4.55 -11.18 0.74
CA GLY A 305 -5.62 -11.63 1.62
C GLY A 305 -5.59 -11.01 3.04
N LEU A 306 -4.75 -10.02 3.31
CA LEU A 306 -4.65 -9.38 4.63
C LEU A 306 -5.99 -8.77 5.11
N HIS A 307 -6.82 -8.28 4.17
CA HIS A 307 -8.16 -7.77 4.45
C HIS A 307 -9.17 -8.83 4.94
N ARG A 308 -8.88 -10.13 4.80
CA ARG A 308 -9.63 -11.20 5.48
C ARG A 308 -9.26 -11.29 6.95
N THR A 309 -7.98 -11.18 7.26
CA THR A 309 -7.44 -11.29 8.63
C THR A 309 -7.73 -10.03 9.43
N TYR A 310 -7.66 -8.87 8.77
CA TYR A 310 -7.95 -7.54 9.33
C TYR A 310 -8.93 -6.80 8.41
N PRO A 311 -10.25 -7.03 8.57
CA PRO A 311 -11.27 -6.46 7.68
C PRO A 311 -11.48 -4.96 7.84
N ASN A 312 -10.69 -4.29 8.63
CA ASN A 312 -10.62 -2.83 8.70
C ASN A 312 -9.75 -2.20 7.59
N ILE A 313 -9.22 -3.01 6.65
CA ILE A 313 -8.49 -2.56 5.46
C ILE A 313 -9.48 -2.27 4.32
#